data_25995d295c737b33b0207a014b34b412
#
_entry.id   25995d295c737b33b0207a014b34b412
#
_cell.length_a   1.000
_cell.length_b   1.000
_cell.length_c   1.000
_cell.angle_alpha   90.00
_cell.angle_beta   90.00
_cell.angle_gamma   90.00
#
_symmetry.space_group_name_H-M   'P 1'
#
loop_
_entity.id
_entity.type
_entity.pdbx_description
1 polymer ?
#
loop_
_entity_poly.entity_id
_entity_poly.type
_entity_poly.pdbx_seq_one_letter_code
_entity_poly.pdbx_strand_id
1 'polypeptide(L)'
;DPASVLTPDPLPLSVPYRDDDLLVVDKPAPLPAIRSARQGTHTLENAVYAHLGCPEQFVYRPVSRLDKGTSGLMPVALNAHMHDRMQRLLHTEEYVRAYLAVTEGAPAQDAGVCDLPIGRLAGVKRCIAPAGKPAVTHYRVLQRAENGRALVYLRLGTGRTHQIRVHMAA
;
A
#
# COMPACT_ATOMS: atom_id res chain seq x y z
N ASP A 1 3.42 9.97 27.33
CA ASP A 1 4.65 10.01 26.54
C ASP A 1 4.50 11.08 25.44
N PRO A 2 5.35 12.15 25.42
CA PRO A 2 5.26 13.23 24.41
C PRO A 2 5.36 12.69 22.96
N ALA A 3 5.93 11.49 22.75
CA ALA A 3 5.97 10.86 21.44
C ALA A 3 4.60 10.33 20.94
N SER A 4 3.57 10.38 21.78
CA SER A 4 2.22 9.91 21.43
C SER A 4 1.35 11.00 20.78
N VAL A 5 1.72 12.27 20.88
CA VAL A 5 0.94 13.36 20.30
C VAL A 5 1.07 13.36 18.77
N LEU A 6 -0.06 13.23 18.11
CA LEU A 6 -0.11 13.30 16.64
C LEU A 6 0.05 14.76 16.19
N THR A 7 1.17 15.06 15.56
CA THR A 7 1.43 16.40 15.00
C THR A 7 0.78 16.51 13.63
N PRO A 8 -0.04 17.54 13.36
CA PRO A 8 -0.61 17.75 12.03
C PRO A 8 0.49 18.10 11.01
N ASP A 9 0.34 17.61 9.80
CA ASP A 9 1.17 17.96 8.64
C ASP A 9 0.25 18.52 7.54
N PRO A 10 0.30 19.83 7.25
CA PRO A 10 -0.58 20.45 6.25
C PRO A 10 -0.19 20.12 4.80
N LEU A 11 0.33 18.92 4.55
CA LEU A 11 0.60 18.44 3.21
C LEU A 11 -0.67 18.47 2.37
N PRO A 12 -0.67 19.09 1.17
CA PRO A 12 -1.83 19.06 0.30
C PRO A 12 -2.12 17.62 -0.15
N LEU A 13 -3.32 17.14 0.18
CA LEU A 13 -3.80 15.81 -0.18
C LEU A 13 -4.76 15.89 -1.37
N SER A 14 -4.53 15.06 -2.37
CA SER A 14 -5.56 14.75 -3.36
C SER A 14 -6.55 13.75 -2.76
N VAL A 15 -7.82 14.13 -2.72
CA VAL A 15 -8.92 13.34 -2.14
C VAL A 15 -9.97 13.08 -3.21
N PRO A 16 -9.80 12.02 -4.03
CA PRO A 16 -10.74 11.72 -5.12
C PRO A 16 -12.12 11.28 -4.67
N TYR A 17 -12.27 10.83 -3.42
CA TYR A 17 -13.57 10.46 -2.85
C TYR A 17 -13.63 10.75 -1.35
N ARG A 18 -14.77 11.25 -0.90
CA ARG A 18 -15.11 11.41 0.53
C ARG A 18 -16.62 11.36 0.72
N ASP A 19 -17.04 10.63 1.76
CA ASP A 19 -18.38 10.70 2.37
C ASP A 19 -18.25 10.77 3.89
N ASP A 20 -19.33 10.47 4.62
CA ASP A 20 -19.33 10.52 6.10
C ASP A 20 -18.55 9.35 6.74
N ASP A 21 -18.33 8.26 6.00
CA ASP A 21 -17.76 7.03 6.51
C ASP A 21 -16.36 6.73 5.95
N LEU A 22 -16.05 7.20 4.74
CA LEU A 22 -14.86 6.82 3.99
C LEU A 22 -14.19 8.02 3.33
N LEU A 23 -12.88 8.07 3.45
CA LEU A 23 -11.99 8.98 2.75
C LEU A 23 -11.07 8.15 1.84
N VAL A 24 -11.01 8.46 0.55
CA VAL A 24 -10.00 7.90 -0.35
C VAL A 24 -8.98 8.98 -0.67
N VAL A 25 -7.72 8.70 -0.37
CA VAL A 25 -6.61 9.62 -0.58
C VAL A 25 -5.70 9.08 -1.67
N ASP A 26 -5.29 9.92 -2.61
CA ASP A 26 -4.19 9.59 -3.51
C ASP A 26 -2.86 9.91 -2.79
N LYS A 27 -2.23 8.87 -2.26
CA LYS A 27 -1.00 9.00 -1.50
C LYS A 27 0.16 9.33 -2.44
N PRO A 28 0.85 10.45 -2.25
CA PRO A 28 2.07 10.72 -3.00
C PRO A 28 3.23 9.81 -2.58
N ALA A 29 4.24 9.73 -3.42
CA ALA A 29 5.53 9.12 -3.11
C ALA A 29 6.65 10.19 -3.21
N PRO A 30 7.65 10.12 -2.30
CA PRO A 30 7.84 9.19 -1.20
C PRO A 30 7.17 9.68 0.11
N LEU A 31 6.10 9.03 0.55
CA LEU A 31 5.41 9.35 1.81
C LEU A 31 5.04 8.05 2.55
N PRO A 32 5.48 7.84 3.82
CA PRO A 32 5.04 6.71 4.62
C PRO A 32 3.53 6.78 4.90
N ALA A 33 2.86 5.63 4.87
CA ALA A 33 1.41 5.57 5.12
C ALA A 33 1.05 5.79 6.59
N ILE A 34 1.90 5.35 7.53
CA ILE A 34 1.67 5.42 8.98
C ILE A 34 2.94 5.87 9.70
N ARG A 35 2.76 6.40 10.89
CA ARG A 35 3.87 6.71 11.82
C ARG A 35 4.59 5.45 12.27
N SER A 36 5.82 5.61 12.69
CA SER A 36 6.64 4.58 13.32
C SER A 36 7.54 5.21 14.39
N ALA A 37 8.16 4.37 15.22
CA ALA A 37 9.11 4.87 16.23
C ALA A 37 10.27 5.68 15.63
N ARG A 38 10.60 5.47 14.35
CA ARG A 38 11.67 6.20 13.64
C ARG A 38 11.18 7.41 12.85
N GLN A 39 9.88 7.53 12.62
CA GLN A 39 9.27 8.61 11.85
C GLN A 39 7.88 8.93 12.41
N GLY A 40 7.82 9.91 13.29
CA GLY A 40 6.59 10.37 13.94
C GLY A 40 5.84 11.47 13.21
N THR A 41 6.48 12.12 12.24
CA THR A 41 5.96 13.23 11.43
C THR A 41 6.15 12.93 9.94
N HIS A 42 5.55 13.75 9.06
CA HIS A 42 5.62 13.60 7.60
C HIS A 42 5.18 12.21 7.12
N THR A 43 3.99 11.81 7.56
CA THR A 43 3.32 10.59 7.10
C THR A 43 1.92 10.91 6.61
N LEU A 44 1.30 9.99 5.85
CA LEU A 44 -0.09 10.17 5.43
C LEU A 44 -1.04 10.29 6.64
N GLU A 45 -0.76 9.61 7.74
CA GLU A 45 -1.51 9.72 8.99
C GLU A 45 -1.53 11.16 9.51
N ASN A 46 -0.36 11.85 9.54
CA ASN A 46 -0.26 13.25 9.97
C ASN A 46 -1.01 14.19 9.01
N ALA A 47 -0.92 13.92 7.70
CA ALA A 47 -1.58 14.73 6.69
C ALA A 47 -3.11 14.56 6.70
N VAL A 48 -3.61 13.33 6.89
CA VAL A 48 -5.06 13.06 7.04
C VAL A 48 -5.59 13.72 8.32
N TYR A 49 -4.84 13.66 9.42
CA TYR A 49 -5.21 14.35 10.66
C TYR A 49 -5.38 15.85 10.45
N ALA A 50 -4.41 16.49 9.78
CA ALA A 50 -4.51 17.92 9.44
C ALA A 50 -5.66 18.21 8.50
N HIS A 51 -5.86 17.38 7.45
CA HIS A 51 -6.95 17.53 6.47
C HIS A 51 -8.35 17.46 7.10
N LEU A 52 -8.51 16.65 8.15
CA LEU A 52 -9.77 16.52 8.89
C LEU A 52 -9.98 17.63 9.95
N GLY A 53 -9.08 18.62 10.04
CA GLY A 53 -9.18 19.72 10.98
C GLY A 53 -8.75 19.38 12.40
N CYS A 54 -7.88 18.39 12.57
CA CYS A 54 -7.29 18.00 13.86
C CYS A 54 -8.33 17.64 14.92
N PRO A 55 -9.26 16.69 14.67
CA PRO A 55 -10.30 16.36 15.63
C PRO A 55 -9.71 15.76 16.92
N GLU A 56 -10.29 16.10 18.09
CA GLU A 56 -9.81 15.65 19.40
C GLU A 56 -9.75 14.12 19.53
N GLN A 57 -10.77 13.43 18.98
CA GLN A 57 -10.87 11.97 19.02
C GLN A 57 -10.49 11.37 17.64
N PHE A 58 -9.24 11.57 17.25
CA PHE A 58 -8.74 11.03 15.99
C PHE A 58 -8.17 9.63 16.15
N VAL A 59 -8.68 8.70 15.33
CA VAL A 59 -8.08 7.37 15.16
C VAL A 59 -7.88 7.12 13.68
N TYR A 60 -6.62 6.98 13.26
CA TYR A 60 -6.28 6.67 11.89
C TYR A 60 -6.60 5.21 11.55
N ARG A 61 -7.51 4.98 10.60
CA ARG A 61 -8.00 3.66 10.19
C ARG A 61 -7.79 3.40 8.69
N PRO A 62 -6.56 3.25 8.22
CA PRO A 62 -6.32 2.88 6.83
C PRO A 62 -6.80 1.44 6.59
N VAL A 63 -7.54 1.21 5.51
CA VAL A 63 -8.03 -0.12 5.14
C VAL A 63 -6.88 -1.04 4.72
N SER A 64 -5.93 -0.48 3.99
CA SER A 64 -4.68 -1.14 3.59
C SER A 64 -3.55 -0.11 3.58
N ARG A 65 -2.31 -0.55 3.30
CA ARG A 65 -1.16 0.35 3.29
C ARG A 65 -0.40 0.22 1.98
N LEU A 66 0.08 1.35 1.49
CA LEU A 66 1.10 1.42 0.46
C LEU A 66 2.49 1.63 1.09
N ASP A 67 3.51 1.13 0.44
CA ASP A 67 4.90 1.38 0.84
C ASP A 67 5.24 2.87 0.68
N LYS A 68 6.31 3.34 1.36
CA LYS A 68 6.77 4.74 1.30
C LYS A 68 6.97 5.22 -0.15
N GLY A 69 7.61 4.39 -0.97
CA GLY A 69 7.90 4.71 -2.38
C GLY A 69 6.78 4.38 -3.38
N THR A 70 5.61 3.94 -2.91
CA THR A 70 4.46 3.63 -3.76
C THR A 70 3.43 4.75 -3.65
N SER A 71 3.00 5.31 -4.77
CA SER A 71 1.88 6.24 -4.85
C SER A 71 0.58 5.52 -5.20
N GLY A 72 -0.55 6.20 -4.99
CA GLY A 72 -1.87 5.72 -5.39
C GLY A 72 -2.92 5.73 -4.30
N LEU A 73 -4.08 5.18 -4.62
CA LEU A 73 -5.28 5.28 -3.81
C LEU A 73 -5.19 4.47 -2.51
N MET A 74 -5.48 5.14 -1.41
CA MET A 74 -5.57 4.54 -0.07
C MET A 74 -6.91 4.91 0.57
N PRO A 75 -7.80 3.92 0.80
CA PRO A 75 -9.00 4.13 1.59
C PRO A 75 -8.66 4.24 3.08
N VAL A 76 -9.25 5.24 3.73
CA VAL A 76 -9.17 5.49 5.19
C VAL A 76 -10.58 5.55 5.72
N ALA A 77 -10.95 4.65 6.61
CA ALA A 77 -12.26 4.66 7.25
C ALA A 77 -12.33 5.76 8.31
N LEU A 78 -13.41 6.53 8.31
CA LEU A 78 -13.62 7.64 9.24
C LEU A 78 -14.23 7.17 10.57
N ASN A 79 -14.77 5.95 10.62
CA ASN A 79 -15.28 5.34 11.83
C ASN A 79 -14.95 3.84 11.92
N ALA A 80 -15.20 3.24 13.09
CA ALA A 80 -14.84 1.84 13.36
C ALA A 80 -15.72 0.86 12.57
N HIS A 81 -17.01 1.19 12.34
CA HIS A 81 -17.95 0.35 11.61
C HIS A 81 -17.51 0.18 10.15
N MET A 82 -17.20 1.29 9.48
CA MET A 82 -16.70 1.26 8.11
C MET A 82 -15.36 0.54 8.02
N HIS A 83 -14.45 0.76 8.99
CA HIS A 83 -13.17 0.04 9.00
C HIS A 83 -13.38 -1.48 9.05
N ASP A 84 -14.22 -1.98 9.96
CA ASP A 84 -14.53 -3.41 10.07
C ASP A 84 -15.15 -3.97 8.76
N ARG A 85 -16.11 -3.24 8.18
CA ARG A 85 -16.72 -3.59 6.90
C ARG A 85 -15.68 -3.70 5.78
N MET A 86 -14.81 -2.71 5.65
CA MET A 86 -13.76 -2.70 4.64
C MET A 86 -12.69 -3.79 4.88
N GLN A 87 -12.37 -4.09 6.15
CA GLN A 87 -11.45 -5.19 6.47
C GLN A 87 -12.00 -6.57 6.07
N ARG A 88 -13.30 -6.78 6.18
CA ARG A 88 -13.96 -8.01 5.68
C ARG A 88 -13.88 -8.09 4.15
N LEU A 89 -14.13 -7.00 3.45
CA LEU A 89 -14.05 -6.94 1.99
C LEU A 89 -12.61 -7.12 1.46
N LEU A 90 -11.60 -6.69 2.22
CA LEU A 90 -10.19 -6.72 1.81
C LEU A 90 -9.70 -8.11 1.36
N HIS A 91 -10.34 -9.16 1.83
CA HIS A 91 -10.00 -10.56 1.53
C HIS A 91 -10.97 -11.25 0.58
N THR A 92 -11.86 -10.49 -0.05
CA THR A 92 -12.83 -10.98 -1.05
C THR A 92 -12.44 -10.51 -2.46
N GLU A 93 -13.09 -11.05 -3.47
CA GLU A 93 -12.94 -10.62 -4.87
C GLU A 93 -13.53 -9.23 -5.14
N GLU A 94 -14.37 -8.71 -4.23
CA GLU A 94 -14.98 -7.37 -4.35
C GLU A 94 -13.95 -6.24 -4.10
N TYR A 95 -12.88 -6.53 -3.37
CA TYR A 95 -11.80 -5.56 -3.11
C TYR A 95 -10.58 -5.84 -3.98
N VAL A 96 -10.51 -5.20 -5.12
CA VAL A 96 -9.43 -5.38 -6.07
C VAL A 96 -8.24 -4.48 -5.74
N ARG A 97 -7.08 -5.09 -5.50
CA ARG A 97 -5.79 -4.40 -5.31
C ARG A 97 -4.98 -4.48 -6.59
N ALA A 98 -5.11 -3.44 -7.40
CA ALA A 98 -4.46 -3.34 -8.70
C ALA A 98 -3.32 -2.30 -8.68
N TYR A 99 -2.24 -2.60 -9.38
CA TYR A 99 -1.04 -1.77 -9.44
C TYR A 99 -0.48 -1.72 -10.86
N LEU A 100 0.22 -0.63 -11.14
CA LEU A 100 1.13 -0.55 -12.28
C LEU A 100 2.56 -0.47 -11.76
N ALA A 101 3.46 -1.21 -12.38
CA ALA A 101 4.88 -1.15 -12.07
C ALA A 101 5.71 -1.12 -13.35
N VAL A 102 6.79 -0.36 -13.31
CA VAL A 102 7.86 -0.46 -14.31
C VAL A 102 8.93 -1.38 -13.74
N THR A 103 9.26 -2.44 -14.46
CA THR A 103 10.31 -3.40 -14.09
C THR A 103 11.54 -3.18 -14.95
N GLU A 104 12.75 -3.39 -14.40
CA GLU A 104 14.00 -3.27 -15.15
C GLU A 104 14.20 -4.41 -16.14
N GLY A 105 13.68 -5.62 -15.82
CA GLY A 105 13.56 -6.76 -16.72
C GLY A 105 12.10 -7.04 -17.06
N ALA A 106 11.83 -7.57 -18.24
CA ALA A 106 10.51 -8.00 -18.63
C ALA A 106 10.27 -9.47 -18.23
N PRO A 107 9.13 -9.83 -17.60
CA PRO A 107 8.76 -11.23 -17.45
C PRO A 107 8.80 -11.97 -18.77
N ALA A 108 9.24 -13.23 -18.77
CA ALA A 108 9.35 -14.02 -20.01
C ALA A 108 7.98 -14.25 -20.66
N GLN A 109 6.94 -14.44 -19.85
CA GLN A 109 5.55 -14.61 -20.32
C GLN A 109 4.79 -13.29 -20.22
N ASP A 110 3.82 -13.08 -21.10
CA ASP A 110 3.00 -11.86 -21.12
C ASP A 110 2.00 -11.80 -19.96
N ALA A 111 1.64 -12.92 -19.38
CA ALA A 111 0.82 -12.98 -18.17
C ALA A 111 1.16 -14.22 -17.37
N GLY A 112 0.93 -14.16 -16.07
CA GLY A 112 1.17 -15.28 -15.18
C GLY A 112 0.81 -15.00 -13.73
N VAL A 113 1.12 -15.98 -12.89
CA VAL A 113 0.93 -15.92 -11.45
C VAL A 113 2.25 -16.20 -10.76
N CYS A 114 2.68 -15.30 -9.90
CA CYS A 114 3.77 -15.54 -8.97
C CYS A 114 3.17 -15.98 -7.63
N ASP A 115 3.26 -17.28 -7.33
CA ASP A 115 2.80 -17.90 -6.08
C ASP A 115 4.02 -18.41 -5.33
N LEU A 116 4.73 -17.48 -4.71
CA LEU A 116 5.97 -17.74 -3.99
C LEU A 116 5.90 -17.15 -2.58
N PRO A 117 6.15 -17.94 -1.53
CA PRO A 117 6.04 -17.46 -0.15
C PRO A 117 7.11 -16.42 0.18
N ILE A 118 6.69 -15.38 0.90
CA ILE A 118 7.56 -14.26 1.30
C ILE A 118 7.91 -14.35 2.78
N GLY A 119 9.21 -14.40 3.06
CA GLY A 119 9.80 -14.38 4.38
C GLY A 119 10.56 -13.11 4.72
N ARG A 120 11.22 -13.13 5.87
CA ARG A 120 12.20 -12.13 6.29
C ARG A 120 13.60 -12.65 6.05
N LEU A 121 14.40 -11.86 5.37
CA LEU A 121 15.86 -11.94 5.48
C LEU A 121 16.28 -11.08 6.69
N ALA A 122 17.55 -11.10 7.06
CA ALA A 122 18.06 -10.30 8.17
C ALA A 122 17.57 -8.84 8.13
N GLY A 123 17.06 -8.35 9.25
CA GLY A 123 16.53 -6.99 9.39
C GLY A 123 15.13 -6.82 8.77
N VAL A 124 14.97 -5.76 7.95
CA VAL A 124 13.68 -5.38 7.33
C VAL A 124 13.48 -5.93 5.93
N LYS A 125 14.53 -6.52 5.33
CA LYS A 125 14.47 -7.04 3.95
C LYS A 125 13.50 -8.22 3.84
N ARG A 126 12.78 -8.28 2.72
CA ARG A 126 11.90 -9.38 2.34
C ARG A 126 12.51 -10.15 1.18
N CYS A 127 12.29 -11.46 1.17
CA CYS A 127 12.74 -12.35 0.11
C CYS A 127 11.76 -13.50 -0.09
N ILE A 128 11.89 -14.21 -1.19
CA ILE A 128 11.27 -15.52 -1.36
C ILE A 128 11.91 -16.47 -0.36
N ALA A 129 11.07 -17.16 0.42
CA ALA A 129 11.53 -18.12 1.43
C ALA A 129 10.49 -19.23 1.60
N PRO A 130 10.87 -20.54 1.52
CA PRO A 130 9.91 -21.66 1.66
C PRO A 130 9.12 -21.63 2.96
N ALA A 131 9.72 -21.20 4.06
CA ALA A 131 9.06 -21.00 5.36
C ALA A 131 8.35 -19.65 5.49
N GLY A 132 8.24 -18.87 4.42
CA GLY A 132 7.57 -17.58 4.40
C GLY A 132 6.06 -17.69 4.44
N LYS A 133 5.39 -16.54 4.49
CA LYS A 133 3.92 -16.48 4.40
C LYS A 133 3.49 -16.61 2.94
N PRO A 134 2.42 -17.37 2.63
CA PRO A 134 1.87 -17.47 1.27
C PRO A 134 1.63 -16.08 0.67
N ALA A 135 2.04 -15.92 -0.59
CA ALA A 135 1.89 -14.66 -1.30
C ALA A 135 1.61 -14.94 -2.78
N VAL A 136 0.54 -14.34 -3.30
CA VAL A 136 0.06 -14.54 -4.67
C VAL A 136 -0.07 -13.20 -5.37
N THR A 137 0.59 -13.06 -6.53
CA THR A 137 0.53 -11.90 -7.41
C THR A 137 0.24 -12.35 -8.83
N HIS A 138 -0.88 -11.92 -9.38
CA HIS A 138 -1.17 -12.05 -10.80
C HIS A 138 -0.54 -10.89 -11.55
N TYR A 139 0.03 -11.14 -12.71
CA TYR A 139 0.61 -10.09 -13.53
C TYR A 139 0.21 -10.22 -15.00
N ARG A 140 0.25 -9.07 -15.70
CA ARG A 140 0.15 -8.97 -17.16
C ARG A 140 1.11 -7.90 -17.64
N VAL A 141 1.96 -8.23 -18.58
CA VAL A 141 2.82 -7.26 -19.27
C VAL A 141 1.94 -6.44 -20.22
N LEU A 142 1.92 -5.13 -20.02
CA LEU A 142 1.16 -4.21 -20.88
C LEU A 142 2.02 -3.69 -22.03
N GLN A 143 3.31 -3.48 -21.76
CA GLN A 143 4.25 -2.96 -22.75
C GLN A 143 5.66 -3.43 -22.43
N ARG A 144 6.43 -3.75 -23.47
CA ARG A 144 7.87 -4.02 -23.42
C ARG A 144 8.59 -2.88 -24.09
N ALA A 145 9.61 -2.33 -23.46
CA ALA A 145 10.44 -1.29 -24.04
C ALA A 145 11.73 -1.89 -24.63
N GLU A 146 12.31 -1.23 -25.61
CA GLU A 146 13.55 -1.66 -26.27
C GLU A 146 14.75 -1.80 -25.33
N ASN A 147 14.76 -1.03 -24.24
CA ASN A 147 15.79 -1.08 -23.21
C ASN A 147 15.62 -2.23 -22.20
N GLY A 148 14.75 -3.21 -22.48
CA GLY A 148 14.47 -4.38 -21.65
C GLY A 148 13.50 -4.15 -20.50
N ARG A 149 13.05 -2.91 -20.26
CA ARG A 149 12.02 -2.60 -19.24
C ARG A 149 10.63 -3.04 -19.69
N ALA A 150 9.74 -3.23 -18.72
CA ALA A 150 8.35 -3.48 -19.02
C ALA A 150 7.41 -2.69 -18.10
N LEU A 151 6.27 -2.27 -18.67
CA LEU A 151 5.12 -1.82 -17.89
C LEU A 151 4.26 -3.05 -17.58
N VAL A 152 4.04 -3.30 -16.30
CA VAL A 152 3.33 -4.50 -15.83
C VAL A 152 2.12 -4.08 -15.00
N TYR A 153 0.95 -4.62 -15.33
CA TYR A 153 -0.23 -4.60 -14.49
C TYR A 153 -0.17 -5.77 -13.50
N LEU A 154 -0.47 -5.48 -12.22
CA LEU A 154 -0.43 -6.47 -11.16
C LEU A 154 -1.72 -6.45 -10.35
N ARG A 155 -2.25 -7.63 -10.03
CA ARG A 155 -3.37 -7.82 -9.11
C ARG A 155 -2.92 -8.69 -7.95
N LEU A 156 -3.12 -8.20 -6.73
CA LEU A 156 -2.71 -8.91 -5.53
C LEU A 156 -3.81 -9.83 -5.01
N GLY A 157 -3.53 -11.15 -4.90
CA GLY A 157 -4.34 -12.11 -4.15
C GLY A 157 -4.07 -12.01 -2.64
N THR A 158 -2.87 -11.62 -2.24
CA THR A 158 -2.45 -11.42 -0.85
C THR A 158 -1.82 -10.05 -0.67
N GLY A 159 -1.59 -9.59 0.57
CA GLY A 159 -0.97 -8.29 0.87
C GLY A 159 0.23 -8.43 1.81
N ARG A 160 1.37 -8.91 1.32
CA ARG A 160 2.60 -8.98 2.13
C ARG A 160 3.44 -7.73 1.94
N THR A 161 4.22 -7.38 2.95
CA THR A 161 5.15 -6.24 2.88
C THR A 161 6.11 -6.41 1.70
N HIS A 162 6.21 -5.38 0.85
CA HIS A 162 7.04 -5.35 -0.36
C HIS A 162 6.71 -6.47 -1.39
N GLN A 163 5.51 -7.03 -1.37
CA GLN A 163 5.18 -8.22 -2.15
C GLN A 163 5.48 -8.07 -3.64
N ILE A 164 4.99 -7.01 -4.28
CA ILE A 164 5.25 -6.76 -5.70
C ILE A 164 6.75 -6.66 -5.98
N ARG A 165 7.48 -5.94 -5.14
CA ARG A 165 8.92 -5.75 -5.30
C ARG A 165 9.70 -7.07 -5.20
N VAL A 166 9.29 -7.96 -4.31
CA VAL A 166 9.92 -9.27 -4.13
C VAL A 166 9.55 -10.19 -5.29
N HIS A 167 8.28 -10.25 -5.69
CA HIS A 167 7.84 -11.13 -6.77
C HIS A 167 8.36 -10.70 -8.15
N MET A 168 8.49 -9.40 -8.40
CA MET A 168 9.02 -8.91 -9.68
C MET A 168 10.55 -8.95 -9.76
N ALA A 169 11.24 -9.30 -8.66
CA ALA A 169 12.67 -9.51 -8.62
C ALA A 169 13.07 -11.02 -8.57
N ALA A 170 12.08 -11.93 -8.55
CA ALA A 170 12.27 -13.37 -8.52
C ALA A 170 12.21 -13.97 -9.93
#